data_d34b0b582fe3302692122386601b91ad
#
_entry.id   d34b0b582fe3302692122386601b91ad
#
_cell.length_a   1.000
_cell.length_b   1.000
_cell.length_c   1.000
_cell.angle_alpha   90.00
_cell.angle_beta   90.00
_cell.angle_gamma   90.00
#
_symmetry.space_group_name_H-M   'P 1'
#
loop_
_entity.id
_entity.type
_entity.pdbx_description
1 polymer ?
#
loop_
_entity_poly.entity_id
_entity_poly.type
_entity_poly.pdbx_seq_one_letter_code
_entity_poly.pdbx_strand_id
1 'polypeptide(L)'
;MSENNELLTKEDVSKPFVNQPNNVDNSSLLSQLAFQTSGPNRGNRLCVTVSDIHLTDGSVGFQNLSNQVWDNFFGRIAENCQRNAINEVHLIFDGDFIDLIRSGEWAEKQFYPWQREEDESLFSDIVTRITNKILQNHHYFFSLLKNFDANIKKQCDTIQLTKTVIILGNHDKEVLLVNEALANLYEQALGLTAESFTDSERKFIGRMYGDKEMFLGDKSRVPYFPFYYADRDFRFFTTHGQWRDSENSRAFEAEGELPGWNADDGWKPEAWEKLNYRPFIESCFGDTVAAGVLSTFIFKTKRELASKNVVEDRLNRILDELDLYRPSYLAVQRIIEESKAMRKAKKNIDAVEIIEKNLMACILQWLSWDFTYQSASKKFRIALKIAHFVLKASKILGKKVELSAVLLAMKAFAWFSHQRRSGVDLKKMRTFPGFQPPFSNNGFQIHGEGHTHNPLQEEANLNTQLSDATMLKYNTNFTYVNFGTWRDQIVARKDSGYRRRGVLRTFNILDLKSASGLNNSSERQFGYFTQDVTIWRDSLDDIKEKEPLTETIDMNA
;
A
#
# COMPACT_ATOMS: atom_id res chain seq x y z
N MET A 1 -1.94 7.16 48.42
CA MET A 1 -2.83 7.40 47.26
C MET A 1 -2.52 6.29 46.28
N SER A 2 -3.37 5.27 46.25
CA SER A 2 -3.21 4.14 45.34
C SER A 2 -3.78 4.54 43.99
N GLU A 3 -2.92 4.79 43.01
CA GLU A 3 -3.33 4.87 41.63
C GLU A 3 -3.83 3.48 41.22
N ASN A 4 -5.12 3.42 40.89
CA ASN A 4 -5.70 2.26 40.26
C ASN A 4 -5.12 2.14 38.85
N ASN A 5 -4.02 1.41 38.70
CA ASN A 5 -3.59 0.86 37.42
C ASN A 5 -4.58 -0.25 37.05
N GLU A 6 -5.72 0.10 36.47
CA GLU A 6 -6.56 -0.87 35.76
C GLU A 6 -5.79 -1.38 34.55
N LEU A 7 -5.14 -2.50 34.72
CA LEU A 7 -4.57 -3.30 33.65
C LEU A 7 -5.72 -3.74 32.74
N LEU A 8 -5.86 -3.07 31.60
CA LEU A 8 -6.80 -3.51 30.55
C LEU A 8 -6.43 -4.96 30.16
N THR A 9 -7.40 -5.84 30.27
CA THR A 9 -7.24 -7.26 29.95
C THR A 9 -7.24 -7.47 28.43
N LYS A 10 -6.87 -8.68 27.96
CA LYS A 10 -7.04 -9.05 26.54
C LYS A 10 -8.50 -8.86 26.06
N GLU A 11 -9.47 -9.04 26.96
CA GLU A 11 -10.89 -8.80 26.69
C GLU A 11 -11.20 -7.32 26.42
N ASP A 12 -10.49 -6.40 27.10
CA ASP A 12 -10.68 -4.96 26.89
C ASP A 12 -10.12 -4.49 25.54
N VAL A 13 -9.10 -5.17 25.01
CA VAL A 13 -8.52 -4.90 23.70
C VAL A 13 -9.38 -5.49 22.57
N SER A 14 -10.10 -6.59 22.84
CA SER A 14 -10.98 -7.26 21.87
C SER A 14 -12.41 -6.71 21.88
N LYS A 15 -12.78 -5.87 22.85
CA LYS A 15 -14.12 -5.26 22.89
C LYS A 15 -14.25 -4.25 21.75
N PRO A 16 -15.33 -4.35 20.95
CA PRO A 16 -15.61 -3.35 19.94
C PRO A 16 -15.78 -1.98 20.61
N PHE A 17 -15.31 -0.92 19.97
CA PHE A 17 -15.56 0.45 20.42
C PHE A 17 -17.06 0.74 20.66
N VAL A 18 -17.94 -0.09 20.13
CA VAL A 18 -19.41 0.04 20.13
C VAL A 18 -20.10 -0.68 21.30
N ASN A 19 -19.42 -1.58 22.03
CA ASN A 19 -20.05 -2.30 23.15
C ASN A 19 -19.99 -1.54 24.50
N GLN A 20 -20.18 -0.22 24.47
CA GLN A 20 -20.62 0.49 25.64
C GLN A 20 -22.15 0.51 25.70
N PRO A 21 -22.76 0.45 26.89
CA PRO A 21 -24.22 0.31 27.02
C PRO A 21 -24.95 1.46 26.34
N ASN A 22 -26.12 1.18 25.83
CA ASN A 22 -27.06 1.92 24.98
C ASN A 22 -27.32 3.42 25.21
N ASN A 23 -26.41 4.17 25.82
CA ASN A 23 -26.52 5.62 26.07
C ASN A 23 -25.23 6.38 25.71
N VAL A 24 -24.34 5.82 24.87
CA VAL A 24 -23.20 6.58 24.38
C VAL A 24 -23.69 7.50 23.27
N ASP A 25 -23.55 8.78 23.48
CA ASP A 25 -23.73 9.79 22.46
C ASP A 25 -22.94 9.36 21.20
N ASN A 26 -23.62 9.13 20.09
CA ASN A 26 -23.01 8.72 18.82
C ASN A 26 -21.89 9.68 18.37
N SER A 27 -21.89 10.93 18.85
CA SER A 27 -20.84 11.93 18.61
C SER A 27 -19.53 11.53 19.27
N SER A 28 -19.56 10.90 20.46
CA SER A 28 -18.36 10.47 21.17
C SER A 28 -17.69 9.26 20.53
N LEU A 29 -18.48 8.33 19.99
CA LEU A 29 -17.99 7.18 19.25
C LEU A 29 -17.29 7.63 17.96
N LEU A 30 -17.91 8.52 17.21
CA LEU A 30 -17.35 9.03 15.97
C LEU A 30 -16.05 9.82 16.21
N SER A 31 -15.94 10.56 17.30
CA SER A 31 -14.70 11.24 17.67
C SER A 31 -13.55 10.29 17.99
N GLN A 32 -13.86 9.04 18.38
CA GLN A 32 -12.88 7.98 18.59
C GLN A 32 -12.50 7.23 17.31
N LEU A 33 -13.42 7.12 16.35
CA LEU A 33 -13.21 6.44 15.07
C LEU A 33 -12.64 7.37 14.01
N ALA A 34 -13.06 8.63 13.98
CA ALA A 34 -12.58 9.64 13.06
C ALA A 34 -11.38 10.39 13.65
N PHE A 35 -10.38 10.68 12.82
CA PHE A 35 -9.19 11.40 13.25
C PHE A 35 -9.49 12.86 13.62
N GLN A 36 -10.52 13.45 13.04
CA GLN A 36 -10.94 14.81 13.37
C GLN A 36 -12.40 15.11 13.07
N THR A 37 -12.98 15.91 13.95
CA THR A 37 -14.11 16.76 13.65
C THR A 37 -13.70 18.20 13.97
N SER A 38 -13.57 19.04 12.96
CA SER A 38 -13.36 20.46 13.19
C SER A 38 -14.64 21.09 13.73
N GLY A 39 -14.52 22.04 14.64
CA GLY A 39 -15.67 22.73 15.21
C GLY A 39 -16.55 23.44 14.15
N PRO A 40 -17.75 23.94 14.53
CA PRO A 40 -18.71 24.53 13.60
C PRO A 40 -18.18 25.75 12.84
N ASN A 41 -17.17 26.43 13.37
CA ASN A 41 -16.56 27.64 12.79
C ASN A 41 -15.30 27.33 11.94
N ARG A 42 -15.09 26.08 11.53
CA ARG A 42 -13.93 25.72 10.72
C ARG A 42 -13.84 26.51 9.41
N GLY A 43 -12.61 26.75 8.98
CA GLY A 43 -12.32 27.39 7.68
C GLY A 43 -12.61 26.48 6.48
N ASN A 44 -12.13 26.88 5.31
CA ASN A 44 -12.12 26.05 4.12
C ASN A 44 -11.07 24.95 4.27
N ARG A 45 -11.40 23.73 3.85
CA ARG A 45 -10.54 22.57 4.04
C ARG A 45 -10.30 21.81 2.74
N LEU A 46 -9.11 21.26 2.59
CA LEU A 46 -8.70 20.41 1.47
C LEU A 46 -8.13 19.11 2.03
N CYS A 47 -8.61 17.98 1.55
CA CYS A 47 -7.96 16.68 1.74
C CYS A 47 -7.39 16.20 0.42
N VAL A 48 -6.12 15.83 0.42
CA VAL A 48 -5.37 15.33 -0.75
C VAL A 48 -4.91 13.93 -0.44
N THR A 49 -5.25 12.96 -1.28
CA THR A 49 -4.89 11.56 -1.08
C THR A 49 -4.15 11.02 -2.28
N VAL A 50 -3.05 10.32 -2.02
CA VAL A 50 -2.25 9.54 -2.96
C VAL A 50 -1.91 8.19 -2.34
N SER A 51 -1.57 7.18 -3.15
CA SER A 51 -1.27 5.82 -2.67
C SER A 51 -0.13 5.18 -3.46
N ASP A 52 0.43 4.10 -2.91
CA ASP A 52 1.36 3.19 -3.61
C ASP A 52 2.56 3.92 -4.24
N ILE A 53 3.29 4.70 -3.43
CA ILE A 53 4.50 5.43 -3.87
C ILE A 53 5.67 4.47 -4.03
N HIS A 54 5.78 3.48 -3.12
CA HIS A 54 6.85 2.48 -3.13
C HIS A 54 8.26 3.08 -3.23
N LEU A 55 8.64 3.94 -2.30
CA LEU A 55 10.03 4.41 -2.19
C LEU A 55 10.93 3.26 -1.78
N THR A 56 11.94 2.94 -2.59
CA THR A 56 12.79 1.74 -2.42
C THR A 56 14.22 2.11 -2.03
N ASP A 57 14.97 1.12 -1.52
CA ASP A 57 16.39 1.26 -1.23
C ASP A 57 17.30 1.24 -2.49
N GLY A 58 16.71 1.09 -3.69
CA GLY A 58 17.41 1.09 -4.96
C GLY A 58 18.20 -0.19 -5.26
N SER A 59 18.16 -1.22 -4.42
CA SER A 59 18.93 -2.45 -4.62
C SER A 59 18.32 -3.39 -5.64
N VAL A 60 16.99 -3.52 -5.66
CA VAL A 60 16.26 -4.43 -6.56
C VAL A 60 15.03 -3.80 -7.22
N GLY A 61 14.54 -2.68 -6.71
CA GLY A 61 13.45 -1.90 -7.26
C GLY A 61 13.81 -0.42 -7.32
N PHE A 62 13.16 0.33 -8.19
CA PHE A 62 13.44 1.76 -8.37
C PHE A 62 12.16 2.57 -8.40
N GLN A 63 12.17 3.71 -7.71
CA GLN A 63 11.20 4.76 -7.94
C GLN A 63 11.70 5.64 -9.08
N ASN A 64 10.94 5.67 -10.18
CA ASN A 64 11.38 6.32 -11.42
C ASN A 64 10.85 7.74 -11.61
N LEU A 65 10.12 8.29 -10.63
CA LEU A 65 9.62 9.65 -10.70
C LEU A 65 10.76 10.64 -10.48
N SER A 66 10.84 11.65 -11.35
CA SER A 66 11.83 12.72 -11.21
C SER A 66 11.46 13.70 -10.10
N ASN A 67 12.43 14.48 -9.63
CA ASN A 67 12.20 15.53 -8.65
C ASN A 67 11.12 16.54 -9.13
N GLN A 68 11.07 16.83 -10.43
CA GLN A 68 10.08 17.72 -11.03
C GLN A 68 8.63 17.24 -10.82
N VAL A 69 8.39 15.92 -10.81
CA VAL A 69 7.06 15.36 -10.53
C VAL A 69 6.63 15.70 -9.10
N TRP A 70 7.56 15.61 -8.15
CA TRP A 70 7.29 15.97 -6.76
C TRP A 70 7.08 17.47 -6.58
N ASP A 71 7.88 18.32 -7.24
CA ASP A 71 7.68 19.77 -7.25
C ASP A 71 6.29 20.13 -7.79
N ASN A 72 5.90 19.54 -8.90
CA ASN A 72 4.59 19.74 -9.51
C ASN A 72 3.44 19.25 -8.60
N PHE A 73 3.64 18.15 -7.89
CA PHE A 73 2.66 17.64 -6.93
C PHE A 73 2.39 18.64 -5.81
N PHE A 74 3.43 19.08 -5.11
CA PHE A 74 3.29 20.05 -4.04
C PHE A 74 2.84 21.43 -4.54
N GLY A 75 3.29 21.83 -5.73
CA GLY A 75 2.84 23.06 -6.40
C GLY A 75 1.34 23.06 -6.68
N ARG A 76 0.79 21.96 -7.20
CA ARG A 76 -0.67 21.82 -7.43
C ARG A 76 -1.48 21.88 -6.14
N ILE A 77 -0.98 21.33 -5.04
CA ILE A 77 -1.63 21.46 -3.74
C ILE A 77 -1.69 22.94 -3.34
N ALA A 78 -0.58 23.68 -3.48
CA ALA A 78 -0.53 25.10 -3.15
C ALA A 78 -1.48 25.93 -4.03
N GLU A 79 -1.54 25.66 -5.33
CA GLU A 79 -2.49 26.31 -6.25
C GLU A 79 -3.94 26.05 -5.86
N ASN A 80 -4.30 24.82 -5.50
CA ASN A 80 -5.63 24.49 -5.02
C ASN A 80 -5.97 25.23 -3.71
N CYS A 81 -4.99 25.35 -2.81
CA CYS A 81 -5.14 26.10 -1.57
C CYS A 81 -5.38 27.58 -1.81
N GLN A 82 -4.61 28.22 -2.67
CA GLN A 82 -4.78 29.62 -3.03
C GLN A 82 -6.13 29.87 -3.68
N ARG A 83 -6.49 29.06 -4.70
CA ARG A 83 -7.74 29.20 -5.45
C ARG A 83 -8.99 29.13 -4.57
N ASN A 84 -8.96 28.29 -3.54
CA ASN A 84 -10.12 28.04 -2.68
C ASN A 84 -9.99 28.69 -1.30
N ALA A 85 -9.00 29.55 -1.07
CA ALA A 85 -8.71 30.18 0.22
C ALA A 85 -8.74 29.16 1.38
N ILE A 86 -7.99 28.07 1.23
CA ILE A 86 -7.96 26.94 2.16
C ILE A 86 -7.29 27.37 3.48
N ASN A 87 -7.86 26.94 4.60
CA ASN A 87 -7.32 27.17 5.94
C ASN A 87 -6.70 25.92 6.56
N GLU A 88 -7.14 24.73 6.13
CA GLU A 88 -6.67 23.46 6.67
C GLU A 88 -6.46 22.45 5.53
N VAL A 89 -5.28 21.82 5.51
CA VAL A 89 -4.91 20.81 4.51
C VAL A 89 -4.59 19.48 5.18
N HIS A 90 -5.25 18.42 4.74
CA HIS A 90 -4.89 17.05 5.06
C HIS A 90 -4.21 16.38 3.86
N LEU A 91 -3.00 15.89 4.04
CA LEU A 91 -2.26 15.12 3.05
C LEU A 91 -2.19 13.66 3.49
N ILE A 92 -2.79 12.76 2.72
CA ILE A 92 -2.93 11.35 3.06
C ILE A 92 -2.12 10.51 2.08
N PHE A 93 -1.21 9.70 2.61
CA PHE A 93 -0.51 8.65 1.89
C PHE A 93 -1.17 7.32 2.26
N ASP A 94 -1.94 6.75 1.33
CA ASP A 94 -2.82 5.60 1.59
C ASP A 94 -2.10 4.26 1.40
N GLY A 95 -1.07 4.04 2.18
CA GLY A 95 -0.28 2.79 2.24
C GLY A 95 0.74 2.64 1.11
N ASP A 96 1.61 1.63 1.28
CA ASP A 96 2.75 1.33 0.41
C ASP A 96 3.58 2.59 0.11
N PHE A 97 3.81 3.36 1.17
CA PHE A 97 4.58 4.60 1.13
C PHE A 97 6.06 4.34 0.88
N ILE A 98 6.63 3.39 1.64
CA ILE A 98 7.98 2.85 1.44
C ILE A 98 7.89 1.36 1.07
N ASP A 99 8.94 0.80 0.50
CA ASP A 99 8.95 -0.59 0.07
C ASP A 99 10.10 -1.35 0.73
N LEU A 100 9.84 -1.94 1.89
CA LEU A 100 10.82 -2.72 2.64
C LEU A 100 10.99 -4.13 2.08
N ILE A 101 9.93 -4.67 1.48
CA ILE A 101 9.92 -6.05 0.98
C ILE A 101 10.81 -6.19 -0.27
N ARG A 102 10.88 -5.15 -1.11
CA ARG A 102 11.68 -5.14 -2.33
C ARG A 102 13.08 -4.62 -2.08
N SER A 103 13.83 -5.35 -1.25
CA SER A 103 15.22 -5.04 -0.94
C SER A 103 16.13 -6.26 -1.14
N GLY A 104 17.34 -6.00 -1.62
CA GLY A 104 18.41 -6.98 -1.71
C GLY A 104 19.02 -7.37 -0.36
N GLU A 105 18.81 -6.58 0.69
CA GLU A 105 19.32 -6.84 2.04
C GLU A 105 18.83 -8.19 2.58
N TRP A 106 17.57 -8.53 2.34
CA TRP A 106 17.01 -9.84 2.72
C TRP A 106 17.78 -11.00 2.09
N ALA A 107 18.06 -10.88 0.79
CA ALA A 107 18.79 -11.90 0.04
C ALA A 107 20.27 -11.97 0.43
N GLU A 108 20.90 -10.84 0.73
CA GLU A 108 22.29 -10.76 1.15
C GLU A 108 22.52 -11.44 2.50
N LYS A 109 21.61 -11.21 3.43
CA LYS A 109 21.65 -11.82 4.77
C LYS A 109 21.07 -13.23 4.81
N GLN A 110 20.39 -13.68 3.72
CA GLN A 110 19.65 -14.93 3.68
C GLN A 110 18.65 -15.06 4.84
N PHE A 111 18.10 -13.95 5.25
CA PHE A 111 17.14 -13.80 6.31
C PHE A 111 15.96 -12.98 5.80
N TYR A 112 14.72 -13.41 6.10
CA TYR A 112 13.52 -12.86 5.45
C TYR A 112 12.50 -12.38 6.49
N PRO A 113 11.54 -11.52 6.14
CA PRO A 113 10.59 -10.93 7.07
C PRO A 113 9.86 -11.93 7.98
N TRP A 114 9.50 -13.10 7.46
CA TRP A 114 8.80 -14.15 8.22
C TRP A 114 9.67 -14.92 9.22
N GLN A 115 10.96 -14.67 9.22
CA GLN A 115 11.91 -15.27 10.17
C GLN A 115 12.20 -14.38 11.39
N ARG A 116 11.47 -13.27 11.54
CA ARG A 116 11.68 -12.31 12.64
C ARG A 116 11.85 -12.97 14.01
N GLU A 117 11.01 -13.95 14.33
CA GLU A 117 11.05 -14.65 15.62
C GLU A 117 12.29 -15.52 15.83
N GLU A 118 13.02 -15.86 14.76
CA GLU A 118 14.28 -16.62 14.82
C GLU A 118 15.45 -15.74 15.29
N ASP A 119 15.50 -14.46 14.86
CA ASP A 119 16.50 -13.48 15.25
C ASP A 119 15.95 -12.05 15.11
N GLU A 120 15.38 -11.53 16.19
CA GLU A 120 14.78 -10.19 16.22
C GLU A 120 15.83 -9.07 16.07
N SER A 121 17.07 -9.31 16.53
CA SER A 121 18.16 -8.33 16.39
C SER A 121 18.57 -8.19 14.94
N LEU A 122 18.75 -9.31 14.23
CA LEU A 122 19.08 -9.30 12.80
C LEU A 122 17.94 -8.69 11.97
N PHE A 123 16.67 -9.01 12.30
CA PHE A 123 15.52 -8.40 11.67
C PHE A 123 15.55 -6.87 11.82
N SER A 124 15.72 -6.38 13.03
CA SER A 124 15.77 -4.94 13.33
C SER A 124 16.90 -4.24 12.59
N ASP A 125 18.06 -4.86 12.52
CA ASP A 125 19.25 -4.34 11.80
C ASP A 125 18.99 -4.25 10.28
N ILE A 126 18.35 -5.25 9.68
CA ILE A 126 17.98 -5.23 8.26
C ILE A 126 16.96 -4.14 7.97
N VAL A 127 15.88 -4.07 8.72
CA VAL A 127 14.80 -3.08 8.54
C VAL A 127 15.36 -1.66 8.70
N THR A 128 16.19 -1.41 9.71
CA THR A 128 16.83 -0.10 9.95
C THR A 128 17.72 0.29 8.76
N ARG A 129 18.52 -0.65 8.23
CA ARG A 129 19.39 -0.37 7.06
C ARG A 129 18.57 -0.06 5.81
N ILE A 130 17.54 -0.85 5.52
CA ILE A 130 16.68 -0.59 4.37
C ILE A 130 16.04 0.78 4.50
N THR A 131 15.45 1.08 5.66
CA THR A 131 14.80 2.38 5.92
C THR A 131 15.76 3.54 5.73
N ASN A 132 16.98 3.46 6.29
CA ASN A 132 17.98 4.51 6.14
C ASN A 132 18.43 4.71 4.68
N LYS A 133 18.56 3.64 3.90
CA LYS A 133 18.84 3.73 2.47
C LYS A 133 17.70 4.39 1.69
N ILE A 134 16.46 4.05 2.01
CA ILE A 134 15.28 4.70 1.41
C ILE A 134 15.30 6.20 1.70
N LEU A 135 15.49 6.58 2.96
CA LEU A 135 15.58 7.98 3.37
C LEU A 135 16.69 8.74 2.63
N GLN A 136 17.85 8.11 2.46
CA GLN A 136 18.97 8.69 1.74
C GLN A 136 18.68 8.82 0.24
N ASN A 137 18.16 7.77 -0.42
CA ASN A 137 17.94 7.77 -1.85
C ASN A 137 16.84 8.76 -2.28
N HIS A 138 15.85 8.98 -1.41
CA HIS A 138 14.70 9.84 -1.67
C HIS A 138 14.71 11.12 -0.82
N HIS A 139 15.92 11.57 -0.39
CA HIS A 139 16.09 12.74 0.47
C HIS A 139 15.40 14.01 -0.06
N TYR A 140 15.34 14.17 -1.38
CA TYR A 140 14.67 15.31 -2.00
C TYR A 140 13.17 15.32 -1.70
N PHE A 141 12.49 14.20 -1.97
CA PHE A 141 11.07 14.05 -1.66
C PHE A 141 10.79 14.22 -0.16
N PHE A 142 11.59 13.56 0.68
CA PHE A 142 11.45 13.69 2.14
C PHE A 142 11.69 15.11 2.63
N SER A 143 12.61 15.85 2.02
CA SER A 143 12.82 17.26 2.33
C SER A 143 11.59 18.12 1.98
N LEU A 144 10.97 17.89 0.83
CA LEU A 144 9.72 18.58 0.46
C LEU A 144 8.59 18.25 1.45
N LEU A 145 8.46 16.99 1.82
CA LEU A 145 7.42 16.52 2.73
C LEU A 145 7.62 17.04 4.15
N LYS A 146 8.83 16.95 4.69
CA LYS A 146 9.19 17.48 6.02
C LYS A 146 8.91 18.97 6.15
N ASN A 147 9.17 19.73 5.09
CA ASN A 147 8.97 21.18 5.07
C ASN A 147 7.59 21.58 4.51
N PHE A 148 6.68 20.64 4.30
CA PHE A 148 5.39 20.88 3.65
C PHE A 148 4.59 21.98 4.36
N ASP A 149 4.46 21.90 5.70
CA ASP A 149 3.75 22.91 6.50
C ASP A 149 4.32 24.33 6.29
N ALA A 150 5.64 24.46 6.43
CA ALA A 150 6.30 25.77 6.28
C ALA A 150 6.21 26.29 4.84
N ASN A 151 6.38 25.42 3.85
CA ASN A 151 6.36 25.79 2.44
C ASN A 151 4.97 26.22 1.98
N ILE A 152 3.92 25.49 2.37
CA ILE A 152 2.55 25.81 1.95
C ILE A 152 2.05 27.07 2.65
N LYS A 153 2.35 27.28 3.93
CA LYS A 153 2.03 28.53 4.65
C LYS A 153 2.72 29.76 4.06
N LYS A 154 3.94 29.58 3.54
CA LYS A 154 4.66 30.67 2.84
C LYS A 154 4.01 31.02 1.51
N GLN A 155 3.42 30.05 0.80
CA GLN A 155 2.80 30.25 -0.50
C GLN A 155 1.33 30.67 -0.36
N CYS A 156 0.66 30.31 0.74
CA CYS A 156 -0.76 30.51 0.97
C CYS A 156 -0.98 30.95 2.42
N ASP A 157 -1.10 32.26 2.63
CA ASP A 157 -1.21 32.91 3.95
C ASP A 157 -2.50 32.56 4.71
N THR A 158 -3.50 32.02 4.01
CA THR A 158 -4.74 31.55 4.64
C THR A 158 -4.58 30.24 5.41
N ILE A 159 -3.51 29.46 5.17
CA ILE A 159 -3.29 28.17 5.82
C ILE A 159 -2.94 28.34 7.30
N GLN A 160 -3.75 27.75 8.15
CA GLN A 160 -3.57 27.71 9.61
C GLN A 160 -3.07 26.36 10.10
N LEU A 161 -3.55 25.27 9.47
CA LEU A 161 -3.26 23.90 9.88
C LEU A 161 -2.94 23.01 8.69
N THR A 162 -1.90 22.21 8.84
CA THR A 162 -1.63 21.06 7.95
C THR A 162 -1.59 19.78 8.77
N LYS A 163 -2.02 18.69 8.16
CA LYS A 163 -1.92 17.35 8.73
C LYS A 163 -1.45 16.38 7.66
N THR A 164 -0.38 15.65 7.94
CA THR A 164 0.09 14.57 7.08
C THR A 164 -0.12 13.24 7.77
N VAL A 165 -0.75 12.28 7.08
CA VAL A 165 -1.03 10.94 7.58
C VAL A 165 -0.48 9.92 6.60
N ILE A 166 0.28 8.96 7.11
CA ILE A 166 0.72 7.76 6.38
C ILE A 166 -0.11 6.60 6.91
N ILE A 167 -0.84 5.92 6.03
CA ILE A 167 -1.64 4.74 6.37
C ILE A 167 -0.80 3.49 6.10
N LEU A 168 -1.04 2.42 6.87
CA LEU A 168 -0.37 1.15 6.70
C LEU A 168 -0.72 0.49 5.37
N GLY A 169 0.30 0.20 4.55
CA GLY A 169 0.24 -0.72 3.43
C GLY A 169 0.83 -2.10 3.76
N ASN A 170 0.90 -2.97 2.76
CA ASN A 170 1.51 -4.29 2.94
C ASN A 170 3.02 -4.31 2.65
N HIS A 171 3.57 -3.28 2.03
CA HIS A 171 5.00 -3.16 1.74
C HIS A 171 5.80 -2.37 2.79
N ASP A 172 5.13 -1.65 3.68
CA ASP A 172 5.76 -0.83 4.72
C ASP A 172 5.55 -1.36 6.14
N LYS A 173 4.87 -2.49 6.31
CA LYS A 173 4.49 -3.04 7.62
C LYS A 173 5.68 -3.42 8.52
N GLU A 174 6.79 -3.84 7.95
CA GLU A 174 7.99 -4.25 8.70
C GLU A 174 8.59 -3.09 9.50
N VAL A 175 8.49 -1.84 9.01
CA VAL A 175 9.00 -0.68 9.76
C VAL A 175 8.28 -0.48 11.08
N LEU A 176 6.99 -0.84 11.16
CA LEU A 176 6.21 -0.72 12.40
C LEU A 176 6.75 -1.63 13.51
N LEU A 177 7.40 -2.73 13.15
CA LEU A 177 7.94 -3.71 14.08
C LEU A 177 9.31 -3.30 14.66
N VAL A 178 9.92 -2.21 14.15
CA VAL A 178 11.23 -1.70 14.55
C VAL A 178 11.12 -0.23 14.93
N ASN A 179 10.96 0.03 16.23
CA ASN A 179 10.69 1.39 16.72
C ASN A 179 11.75 2.43 16.29
N GLU A 180 13.03 2.07 16.24
CA GLU A 180 14.10 2.97 15.79
C GLU A 180 13.92 3.36 14.32
N ALA A 181 13.67 2.39 13.44
CA ALA A 181 13.46 2.64 12.02
C ALA A 181 12.19 3.49 11.78
N LEU A 182 11.11 3.20 12.49
CA LEU A 182 9.86 3.97 12.42
C LEU A 182 10.05 5.40 12.94
N ALA A 183 10.79 5.58 14.03
CA ALA A 183 11.11 6.91 14.58
C ALA A 183 11.95 7.74 13.58
N ASN A 184 12.97 7.13 12.98
CA ASN A 184 13.79 7.76 11.95
C ASN A 184 12.96 8.18 10.74
N LEU A 185 12.01 7.32 10.32
CA LEU A 185 11.12 7.63 9.20
C LEU A 185 10.21 8.82 9.55
N TYR A 186 9.58 8.85 10.72
CA TYR A 186 8.75 9.96 11.15
C TYR A 186 9.54 11.27 11.25
N GLU A 187 10.73 11.23 11.83
CA GLU A 187 11.56 12.43 12.00
C GLU A 187 12.05 12.98 10.66
N GLN A 188 12.53 12.12 9.76
CA GLN A 188 13.11 12.56 8.50
C GLN A 188 12.06 12.87 7.43
N ALA A 189 10.94 12.15 7.43
CA ALA A 189 9.87 12.38 6.46
C ALA A 189 8.90 13.49 6.88
N LEU A 190 8.54 13.56 8.18
CA LEU A 190 7.49 14.44 8.67
C LEU A 190 7.97 15.46 9.72
N GLY A 191 9.21 15.35 10.19
CA GLY A 191 9.72 16.17 11.30
C GLY A 191 9.05 15.88 12.63
N LEU A 192 8.45 14.69 12.80
CA LEU A 192 7.74 14.26 14.00
C LEU A 192 8.62 13.38 14.87
N THR A 193 8.66 13.69 16.15
CA THR A 193 9.30 12.86 17.19
C THR A 193 8.26 12.21 18.07
N ALA A 194 8.70 11.39 19.01
CA ALA A 194 7.79 10.76 19.94
C ALA A 194 6.91 11.78 20.71
N GLU A 195 7.45 12.94 21.06
CA GLU A 195 6.73 14.00 21.78
C GLU A 195 5.67 14.71 20.91
N SER A 196 5.72 14.57 19.61
CA SER A 196 4.77 15.19 18.68
C SER A 196 3.37 14.57 18.76
N PHE A 197 3.24 13.38 19.35
CA PHE A 197 1.97 12.65 19.41
C PHE A 197 1.30 12.79 20.77
N THR A 198 0.00 13.06 20.74
CA THR A 198 -0.83 13.14 21.94
C THR A 198 -1.09 11.75 22.54
N ASP A 199 -1.38 11.71 23.86
CA ASP A 199 -1.76 10.47 24.52
C ASP A 199 -3.04 9.85 23.92
N SER A 200 -3.94 10.68 23.39
CA SER A 200 -5.16 10.23 22.71
C SER A 200 -4.85 9.48 21.40
N GLU A 201 -3.96 10.03 20.58
CA GLU A 201 -3.53 9.40 19.33
C GLU A 201 -2.81 8.08 19.59
N ARG A 202 -1.91 8.06 20.57
CA ARG A 202 -1.20 6.83 20.99
C ARG A 202 -2.17 5.75 21.46
N LYS A 203 -3.13 6.10 22.31
CA LYS A 203 -4.16 5.18 22.78
C LYS A 203 -5.02 4.65 21.64
N PHE A 204 -5.43 5.53 20.71
CA PHE A 204 -6.23 5.14 19.57
C PHE A 204 -5.49 4.13 18.67
N ILE A 205 -4.24 4.44 18.29
CA ILE A 205 -3.43 3.56 17.45
C ILE A 205 -3.05 2.27 18.20
N GLY A 206 -2.67 2.37 19.47
CA GLY A 206 -2.33 1.20 20.28
C GLY A 206 -3.48 0.20 20.40
N ARG A 207 -4.71 0.68 20.60
CA ARG A 207 -5.91 -0.17 20.59
C ARG A 207 -6.17 -0.80 19.24
N MET A 208 -5.96 -0.06 18.15
CA MET A 208 -6.14 -0.54 16.79
C MET A 208 -5.31 -1.80 16.52
N TYR A 209 -4.09 -1.88 17.08
CA TYR A 209 -3.17 -3.00 16.89
C TYR A 209 -3.04 -3.93 18.11
N GLY A 210 -3.77 -3.67 19.18
CA GLY A 210 -3.62 -4.44 20.44
C GLY A 210 -2.26 -4.23 21.11
N ASP A 211 -1.58 -3.12 20.85
CA ASP A 211 -0.28 -2.77 21.45
C ASP A 211 -0.48 -2.04 22.78
N LYS A 212 -0.29 -2.79 23.88
CA LYS A 212 -0.53 -2.27 25.24
C LYS A 212 0.42 -1.16 25.62
N GLU A 213 1.69 -1.24 25.26
CA GLU A 213 2.69 -0.23 25.59
C GLU A 213 2.33 1.11 24.95
N MET A 214 1.95 1.09 23.69
CA MET A 214 1.55 2.29 22.96
C MET A 214 0.27 2.91 23.55
N PHE A 215 -0.76 2.11 23.85
CA PHE A 215 -2.02 2.69 24.33
C PHE A 215 -2.03 3.03 25.84
N LEU A 216 -1.07 2.55 26.63
CA LEU A 216 -0.84 3.02 27.98
C LEU A 216 -0.09 4.37 28.03
N GLY A 217 0.32 4.93 26.90
CA GLY A 217 0.95 6.22 26.81
C GLY A 217 2.47 6.19 26.94
N ASP A 218 3.13 5.12 26.47
CA ASP A 218 4.59 5.10 26.36
C ASP A 218 5.07 6.22 25.43
N LYS A 219 5.64 7.26 26.03
CA LYS A 219 6.11 8.45 25.30
C LYS A 219 7.49 8.28 24.67
N SER A 220 8.16 7.16 24.90
CA SER A 220 9.45 6.85 24.29
C SER A 220 9.33 6.32 22.86
N ARG A 221 8.16 5.83 22.50
CA ARG A 221 7.88 5.25 21.16
C ARG A 221 7.04 6.19 20.30
N VAL A 222 7.27 6.14 19.00
CA VAL A 222 6.34 6.71 18.01
C VAL A 222 5.19 5.71 17.76
N PRO A 223 3.95 6.17 17.51
CA PRO A 223 2.85 5.27 17.19
C PRO A 223 3.04 4.65 15.80
N TYR A 224 2.44 3.47 15.59
CA TYR A 224 2.35 2.84 14.27
C TYR A 224 1.59 3.73 13.28
N PHE A 225 1.74 3.47 11.99
CA PHE A 225 0.83 4.04 11.01
C PHE A 225 -0.59 3.54 11.29
N PRO A 226 -1.60 4.42 11.25
CA PRO A 226 -2.98 3.97 11.37
C PRO A 226 -3.34 3.01 10.23
N PHE A 227 -4.25 2.08 10.49
CA PHE A 227 -4.76 1.16 9.47
C PHE A 227 -5.73 1.83 8.50
N TYR A 228 -6.39 2.90 8.94
CA TYR A 228 -7.29 3.70 8.13
C TYR A 228 -7.24 5.17 8.54
N TYR A 229 -7.71 6.02 7.66
CA TYR A 229 -8.05 7.42 7.96
C TYR A 229 -9.55 7.61 7.77
N ALA A 230 -10.19 8.32 8.68
CA ALA A 230 -11.59 8.68 8.58
C ALA A 230 -11.79 10.12 9.05
N ASP A 231 -12.49 10.92 8.26
CA ASP A 231 -12.87 12.29 8.61
C ASP A 231 -14.32 12.53 8.19
N ARG A 232 -15.16 12.83 9.18
CA ARG A 232 -16.59 13.03 8.98
C ARG A 232 -16.91 14.25 8.12
N ASP A 233 -16.13 15.31 8.29
CA ASP A 233 -16.36 16.56 7.57
C ASP A 233 -16.02 16.43 6.09
N PHE A 234 -15.02 15.61 5.75
CA PHE A 234 -14.73 15.20 4.37
C PHE A 234 -15.61 14.06 3.88
N ARG A 235 -16.50 13.51 4.74
CA ARG A 235 -17.34 12.35 4.44
C ARG A 235 -16.54 11.15 3.92
N PHE A 236 -15.28 11.03 4.32
CA PHE A 236 -14.25 10.22 3.71
C PHE A 236 -13.68 9.20 4.68
N PHE A 237 -13.68 7.96 4.24
CA PHE A 237 -12.95 6.85 4.84
C PHE A 237 -11.98 6.29 3.82
N THR A 238 -10.75 6.02 4.22
CA THR A 238 -9.78 5.33 3.36
C THR A 238 -8.91 4.37 4.14
N THR A 239 -8.54 3.28 3.49
CA THR A 239 -7.60 2.25 3.95
C THR A 239 -6.90 1.67 2.72
N HIS A 240 -5.68 1.19 2.84
CA HIS A 240 -4.89 0.79 1.68
C HIS A 240 -5.55 -0.29 0.80
N GLY A 241 -6.32 -1.21 1.36
CA GLY A 241 -7.06 -2.22 0.58
C GLY A 241 -6.51 -3.63 0.69
N GLN A 242 -5.35 -3.87 1.33
CA GLN A 242 -4.80 -5.21 1.60
C GLN A 242 -5.72 -6.07 2.47
N TRP A 243 -6.68 -5.47 3.18
CA TRP A 243 -7.67 -6.18 3.98
C TRP A 243 -8.55 -7.15 3.16
N ARG A 244 -8.63 -6.96 1.84
CA ARG A 244 -9.37 -7.81 0.91
C ARG A 244 -8.49 -8.83 0.17
N ASP A 245 -7.18 -8.77 0.34
CA ASP A 245 -6.23 -9.60 -0.39
C ASP A 245 -5.61 -10.66 0.53
N SER A 246 -6.10 -11.88 0.44
CA SER A 246 -5.61 -13.00 1.24
C SER A 246 -4.15 -13.40 0.96
N GLU A 247 -3.56 -12.91 -0.13
CA GLU A 247 -2.14 -13.15 -0.45
C GLU A 247 -1.26 -12.12 0.23
N ASN A 248 -1.79 -10.90 0.47
CA ASN A 248 -1.07 -9.77 1.08
C ASN A 248 -1.52 -9.45 2.52
N SER A 249 -2.22 -10.38 3.16
CA SER A 249 -2.55 -10.30 4.58
C SER A 249 -2.64 -11.69 5.21
N ARG A 250 -2.48 -11.80 6.54
CA ARG A 250 -2.67 -13.06 7.29
C ARG A 250 -4.09 -13.26 7.80
N ALA A 251 -5.01 -12.40 7.42
CA ALA A 251 -6.38 -12.43 7.93
C ALA A 251 -7.09 -13.78 7.72
N PHE A 252 -6.76 -14.51 6.66
CA PHE A 252 -7.38 -15.81 6.36
C PHE A 252 -6.81 -16.96 7.23
N GLU A 253 -5.61 -16.84 7.76
CA GLU A 253 -5.02 -17.84 8.67
C GLU A 253 -5.54 -17.66 10.09
N ALA A 254 -5.93 -16.45 10.38
CA ALA A 254 -6.42 -16.03 11.68
C ALA A 254 -7.95 -16.24 11.85
N GLU A 255 -8.56 -17.23 11.17
CA GLU A 255 -10.00 -17.52 11.29
C GLU A 255 -10.45 -17.63 12.76
N GLY A 256 -9.55 -18.07 13.66
CA GLY A 256 -9.80 -18.11 15.10
C GLY A 256 -9.51 -16.78 15.83
N GLU A 257 -8.64 -15.94 15.28
CA GLU A 257 -8.20 -14.68 15.88
C GLU A 257 -8.98 -13.47 15.36
N LEU A 258 -9.48 -13.57 14.12
CA LEU A 258 -10.25 -12.54 13.45
C LEU A 258 -11.63 -13.08 13.02
N PRO A 259 -12.52 -13.39 13.97
CA PRO A 259 -13.84 -13.91 13.64
C PRO A 259 -14.61 -12.89 12.78
N GLY A 260 -15.18 -13.37 11.68
CA GLY A 260 -15.96 -12.53 10.76
C GLY A 260 -15.18 -11.99 9.57
N TRP A 261 -13.89 -12.34 9.41
CA TRP A 261 -13.14 -12.13 8.19
C TRP A 261 -13.27 -13.32 7.24
N ASN A 262 -13.39 -13.04 5.94
CA ASN A 262 -13.09 -14.00 4.89
C ASN A 262 -12.49 -13.29 3.67
N ALA A 263 -11.69 -14.02 2.89
CA ALA A 263 -10.95 -13.45 1.76
C ALA A 263 -11.84 -12.98 0.59
N ASP A 264 -13.06 -13.50 0.47
CA ASP A 264 -13.98 -13.17 -0.62
C ASP A 264 -14.84 -11.94 -0.30
N ASP A 265 -15.29 -11.80 0.96
CA ASP A 265 -16.24 -10.78 1.39
C ASP A 265 -15.63 -9.74 2.35
N GLY A 266 -14.40 -9.99 2.81
CA GLY A 266 -13.75 -9.15 3.81
C GLY A 266 -14.36 -9.30 5.21
N TRP A 267 -14.45 -8.20 5.93
CA TRP A 267 -15.05 -8.17 7.26
C TRP A 267 -16.58 -8.24 7.19
N LYS A 268 -17.17 -9.03 8.10
CA LYS A 268 -18.58 -8.83 8.41
C LYS A 268 -18.78 -7.47 9.07
N PRO A 269 -19.94 -6.81 8.89
CA PRO A 269 -20.21 -5.50 9.47
C PRO A 269 -19.88 -5.40 10.96
N GLU A 270 -20.27 -6.41 11.75
CA GLU A 270 -20.09 -6.43 13.19
C GLU A 270 -18.62 -6.65 13.59
N ALA A 271 -17.82 -7.28 12.72
CA ALA A 271 -16.41 -7.57 12.99
C ALA A 271 -15.50 -6.39 12.71
N TRP A 272 -15.87 -5.49 11.79
CA TRP A 272 -15.09 -4.29 11.50
C TRP A 272 -14.97 -3.36 12.72
N GLU A 273 -15.96 -3.36 13.59
CA GLU A 273 -15.99 -2.54 14.79
C GLU A 273 -14.97 -2.98 15.86
N LYS A 274 -14.40 -4.17 15.74
CA LYS A 274 -13.51 -4.75 16.76
C LYS A 274 -12.08 -4.24 16.74
N LEU A 275 -11.70 -3.41 15.81
CA LEU A 275 -10.40 -2.74 15.73
C LEU A 275 -9.20 -3.63 16.18
N ASN A 276 -9.04 -4.79 15.54
CA ASN A 276 -7.87 -5.63 15.76
C ASN A 276 -7.16 -5.89 14.43
N TYR A 277 -6.22 -4.99 14.10
CA TYR A 277 -5.49 -5.03 12.83
C TYR A 277 -4.09 -5.64 12.95
N ARG A 278 -3.75 -6.22 14.11
CA ARG A 278 -2.45 -6.87 14.33
C ARG A 278 -2.05 -7.87 13.23
N PRO A 279 -2.94 -8.73 12.71
CA PRO A 279 -2.59 -9.67 11.65
C PRO A 279 -2.16 -9.02 10.33
N PHE A 280 -2.47 -7.74 10.11
CA PHE A 280 -2.05 -7.02 8.90
C PHE A 280 -0.61 -6.51 8.95
N ILE A 281 0.05 -6.53 10.11
CA ILE A 281 1.48 -6.22 10.24
C ILE A 281 2.36 -7.48 10.26
N GLU A 282 1.77 -8.66 10.21
CA GLU A 282 2.50 -9.92 10.16
C GLU A 282 2.84 -10.28 8.71
N SER A 283 3.93 -11.06 8.54
CA SER A 283 4.34 -11.53 7.23
C SER A 283 3.27 -12.42 6.59
N CYS A 284 3.12 -12.33 5.26
CA CYS A 284 2.09 -13.00 4.49
C CYS A 284 2.67 -13.77 3.30
N PHE A 285 1.81 -14.44 2.52
CA PHE A 285 2.24 -15.19 1.34
C PHE A 285 2.92 -14.29 0.29
N GLY A 286 2.38 -13.09 0.06
CA GLY A 286 2.95 -12.12 -0.87
C GLY A 286 4.41 -11.77 -0.59
N ASP A 287 4.79 -11.70 0.69
CA ASP A 287 6.17 -11.42 1.09
C ASP A 287 7.13 -12.53 0.63
N THR A 288 6.68 -13.80 0.69
CA THR A 288 7.50 -14.93 0.23
C THR A 288 7.79 -14.85 -1.26
N VAL A 289 6.85 -14.32 -2.04
CA VAL A 289 7.02 -14.10 -3.48
C VAL A 289 7.86 -12.85 -3.76
N ALA A 290 7.56 -11.74 -3.11
CA ALA A 290 8.23 -10.46 -3.36
C ALA A 290 9.67 -10.45 -2.85
N ALA A 291 9.91 -10.73 -1.57
CA ALA A 291 11.26 -10.77 -1.00
C ALA A 291 11.99 -12.08 -1.35
N GLY A 292 11.30 -13.22 -1.16
CA GLY A 292 11.91 -14.55 -1.27
C GLY A 292 12.24 -14.96 -2.70
N VAL A 293 11.38 -14.67 -3.68
CA VAL A 293 11.61 -15.06 -5.07
C VAL A 293 12.13 -13.89 -5.88
N LEU A 294 11.33 -12.82 -6.05
CA LEU A 294 11.63 -11.78 -7.03
C LEU A 294 12.85 -10.96 -6.63
N SER A 295 12.87 -10.38 -5.43
CA SER A 295 14.00 -9.57 -4.96
C SER A 295 15.28 -10.39 -4.84
N THR A 296 15.18 -11.61 -4.32
CA THR A 296 16.31 -12.54 -4.22
C THR A 296 16.86 -12.92 -5.60
N PHE A 297 16.01 -13.19 -6.57
CA PHE A 297 16.41 -13.51 -7.94
C PHE A 297 17.14 -12.33 -8.60
N ILE A 298 16.58 -11.13 -8.53
CA ILE A 298 17.19 -9.93 -9.10
C ILE A 298 18.57 -9.68 -8.46
N PHE A 299 18.63 -9.68 -7.14
CA PHE A 299 19.86 -9.41 -6.39
C PHE A 299 20.97 -10.43 -6.70
N LYS A 300 20.67 -11.73 -6.59
CA LYS A 300 21.64 -12.81 -6.87
C LYS A 300 22.12 -12.77 -8.32
N THR A 301 21.22 -12.52 -9.26
CA THR A 301 21.55 -12.51 -10.69
C THR A 301 22.44 -11.33 -11.02
N LYS A 302 22.11 -10.12 -10.59
CA LYS A 302 22.98 -8.94 -10.79
C LYS A 302 24.37 -9.14 -10.18
N ARG A 303 24.44 -9.69 -8.96
CA ARG A 303 25.71 -9.94 -8.26
C ARG A 303 26.56 -10.98 -8.99
N GLU A 304 25.97 -12.08 -9.48
CA GLU A 304 26.71 -13.12 -10.22
C GLU A 304 27.16 -12.61 -11.59
N LEU A 305 26.33 -11.86 -12.33
CA LEU A 305 26.73 -11.23 -13.59
C LEU A 305 27.92 -10.28 -13.39
N ALA A 306 27.84 -9.40 -12.37
CA ALA A 306 28.92 -8.49 -12.05
C ALA A 306 30.21 -9.22 -11.66
N SER A 307 30.14 -10.28 -10.86
CA SER A 307 31.31 -11.06 -10.43
C SER A 307 32.02 -11.78 -11.58
N LYS A 308 31.30 -12.09 -12.65
CA LYS A 308 31.84 -12.73 -13.85
C LYS A 308 32.19 -11.74 -14.97
N ASN A 309 32.08 -10.43 -14.70
CA ASN A 309 32.26 -9.36 -15.69
C ASN A 309 31.39 -9.52 -16.95
N VAL A 310 30.20 -10.09 -16.79
CA VAL A 310 29.22 -10.20 -17.87
C VAL A 310 28.45 -8.88 -17.92
N VAL A 311 28.89 -7.99 -18.82
CA VAL A 311 28.22 -6.70 -19.03
C VAL A 311 27.23 -6.84 -20.17
N GLU A 312 25.95 -6.72 -19.84
CA GLU A 312 24.85 -6.71 -20.80
C GLU A 312 23.83 -5.65 -20.38
N ASP A 313 23.95 -4.46 -20.94
CA ASP A 313 23.16 -3.29 -20.55
C ASP A 313 21.64 -3.52 -20.71
N ARG A 314 21.24 -4.22 -21.76
CA ARG A 314 19.82 -4.55 -22.00
C ARG A 314 19.29 -5.49 -20.92
N LEU A 315 20.06 -6.48 -20.54
CA LEU A 315 19.68 -7.44 -19.52
C LEU A 315 19.61 -6.79 -18.14
N ASN A 316 20.61 -5.96 -17.79
CA ASN A 316 20.61 -5.21 -16.54
C ASN A 316 19.38 -4.30 -16.43
N ARG A 317 19.02 -3.60 -17.52
CA ARG A 317 17.78 -2.80 -17.53
C ARG A 317 16.53 -3.64 -17.34
N ILE A 318 16.44 -4.82 -17.96
CA ILE A 318 15.30 -5.73 -17.76
C ILE A 318 15.23 -6.17 -16.29
N LEU A 319 16.36 -6.52 -15.69
CA LEU A 319 16.43 -6.90 -14.27
C LEU A 319 16.02 -5.75 -13.35
N ASP A 320 16.41 -4.51 -13.66
CA ASP A 320 16.01 -3.31 -12.92
C ASP A 320 14.51 -3.03 -12.98
N GLU A 321 13.87 -3.44 -14.05
CA GLU A 321 12.45 -3.16 -14.33
C GLU A 321 11.51 -4.30 -13.99
N LEU A 322 12.03 -5.47 -13.53
CA LEU A 322 11.21 -6.68 -13.33
C LEU A 322 10.06 -6.48 -12.33
N ASP A 323 10.26 -5.66 -11.33
CA ASP A 323 9.25 -5.36 -10.32
C ASP A 323 8.14 -4.43 -10.82
N LEU A 324 8.31 -3.79 -11.99
CA LEU A 324 7.30 -2.95 -12.64
C LEU A 324 6.29 -3.74 -13.48
N TYR A 325 6.60 -4.99 -13.83
CA TYR A 325 5.71 -5.79 -14.69
C TYR A 325 4.40 -6.15 -13.98
N ARG A 326 3.28 -5.88 -14.65
CA ARG A 326 1.93 -6.18 -14.15
C ARG A 326 1.09 -6.91 -15.21
N PRO A 327 0.49 -8.06 -14.86
CA PRO A 327 0.68 -8.85 -13.62
C PRO A 327 2.11 -9.40 -13.47
N SER A 328 2.50 -9.78 -12.24
CA SER A 328 3.88 -10.18 -11.89
C SER A 328 4.45 -11.33 -12.74
N TYR A 329 3.62 -12.25 -13.27
CA TYR A 329 4.09 -13.33 -14.14
C TYR A 329 4.71 -12.82 -15.44
N LEU A 330 4.36 -11.57 -15.87
CA LEU A 330 4.97 -10.96 -17.05
C LEU A 330 6.46 -10.72 -16.87
N ALA A 331 6.94 -10.51 -15.64
CA ALA A 331 8.36 -10.41 -15.35
C ALA A 331 9.10 -11.72 -15.74
N VAL A 332 8.56 -12.87 -15.31
CA VAL A 332 9.13 -14.18 -15.68
C VAL A 332 8.97 -14.44 -17.17
N GLN A 333 7.85 -14.08 -17.77
CA GLN A 333 7.66 -14.19 -19.22
C GLN A 333 8.73 -13.37 -19.96
N ARG A 334 8.97 -12.13 -19.54
CA ARG A 334 10.00 -11.27 -20.14
C ARG A 334 11.39 -11.88 -20.10
N ILE A 335 11.77 -12.43 -18.94
CA ILE A 335 13.05 -13.14 -18.79
C ILE A 335 13.17 -14.32 -19.75
N ILE A 336 12.12 -15.13 -19.89
CA ILE A 336 12.10 -16.28 -20.79
C ILE A 336 12.22 -15.85 -22.27
N GLU A 337 11.51 -14.80 -22.66
CA GLU A 337 11.57 -14.26 -24.02
C GLU A 337 12.98 -13.75 -24.35
N GLU A 338 13.58 -12.99 -23.42
CA GLU A 338 14.95 -12.50 -23.58
C GLU A 338 15.96 -13.63 -23.64
N SER A 339 15.89 -14.60 -22.73
CA SER A 339 16.75 -15.79 -22.74
C SER A 339 16.67 -16.54 -24.06
N LYS A 340 15.48 -16.72 -24.63
CA LYS A 340 15.28 -17.36 -25.94
C LYS A 340 15.88 -16.54 -27.08
N ALA A 341 15.70 -15.20 -27.06
CA ALA A 341 16.25 -14.30 -28.07
C ALA A 341 17.79 -14.33 -28.05
N MET A 342 18.40 -14.28 -26.88
CA MET A 342 19.86 -14.36 -26.71
C MET A 342 20.41 -15.71 -27.16
N ARG A 343 19.77 -16.84 -26.82
CA ARG A 343 20.17 -18.18 -27.31
C ARG A 343 20.09 -18.28 -28.83
N LYS A 344 19.01 -17.78 -29.44
CA LYS A 344 18.85 -17.75 -30.90
C LYS A 344 19.94 -16.94 -31.59
N ALA A 345 20.28 -15.81 -31.00
CA ALA A 345 21.33 -14.92 -31.50
C ALA A 345 22.77 -15.44 -31.19
N LYS A 346 22.91 -16.49 -30.41
CA LYS A 346 24.19 -17.02 -29.89
C LYS A 346 25.00 -15.93 -29.16
N LYS A 347 24.30 -15.00 -28.46
CA LYS A 347 24.92 -13.93 -27.69
C LYS A 347 24.75 -14.17 -26.20
N ASN A 348 25.82 -13.90 -25.45
CA ASN A 348 25.82 -13.87 -23.98
C ASN A 348 25.18 -15.12 -23.34
N ILE A 349 25.54 -16.30 -23.84
CA ILE A 349 25.01 -17.58 -23.36
C ILE A 349 25.26 -17.77 -21.87
N ASP A 350 26.43 -17.33 -21.36
CA ASP A 350 26.74 -17.38 -19.93
C ASP A 350 25.75 -16.58 -19.08
N ALA A 351 25.31 -15.41 -19.55
CA ALA A 351 24.29 -14.62 -18.88
C ALA A 351 22.94 -15.35 -18.81
N VAL A 352 22.55 -16.02 -19.90
CA VAL A 352 21.32 -16.82 -19.95
C VAL A 352 21.39 -17.98 -18.96
N GLU A 353 22.53 -18.66 -18.87
CA GLU A 353 22.72 -19.77 -17.93
C GLU A 353 22.66 -19.29 -16.46
N ILE A 354 23.25 -18.14 -16.16
CA ILE A 354 23.19 -17.52 -14.83
C ILE A 354 21.74 -17.22 -14.45
N ILE A 355 20.98 -16.58 -15.35
CA ILE A 355 19.58 -16.21 -15.13
C ILE A 355 18.73 -17.45 -14.87
N GLU A 356 18.79 -18.44 -15.76
CA GLU A 356 17.98 -19.65 -15.65
C GLU A 356 18.33 -20.44 -14.38
N LYS A 357 19.61 -20.55 -14.05
CA LYS A 357 20.10 -21.18 -12.82
C LYS A 357 19.56 -20.47 -11.58
N ASN A 358 19.68 -19.13 -11.53
CA ASN A 358 19.29 -18.34 -10.35
C ASN A 358 17.77 -18.33 -10.19
N LEU A 359 16.99 -18.18 -11.26
CA LEU A 359 15.54 -18.24 -11.20
C LEU A 359 15.05 -19.58 -10.67
N MET A 360 15.59 -20.67 -11.19
CA MET A 360 15.25 -22.02 -10.74
C MET A 360 15.67 -22.26 -9.28
N ALA A 361 16.86 -21.78 -8.88
CA ALA A 361 17.33 -21.89 -7.50
C ALA A 361 16.41 -21.14 -6.53
N CYS A 362 15.99 -19.92 -6.87
CA CYS A 362 15.06 -19.14 -6.04
C CYS A 362 13.69 -19.82 -5.91
N ILE A 363 13.16 -20.37 -6.99
CA ILE A 363 11.87 -21.08 -6.96
C ILE A 363 11.97 -22.35 -6.10
N LEU A 364 13.03 -23.14 -6.24
CA LEU A 364 13.22 -24.34 -5.43
C LEU A 364 13.43 -24.01 -3.95
N GLN A 365 14.17 -22.94 -3.65
CA GLN A 365 14.34 -22.44 -2.29
C GLN A 365 13.00 -22.00 -1.70
N TRP A 366 12.22 -21.21 -2.44
CA TRP A 366 10.89 -20.78 -2.04
C TRP A 366 9.94 -21.94 -1.73
N LEU A 367 9.96 -22.98 -2.56
CA LEU A 367 9.17 -24.20 -2.36
C LEU A 367 9.70 -25.09 -1.23
N SER A 368 10.90 -24.82 -0.68
CA SER A 368 11.43 -25.55 0.46
C SER A 368 11.08 -24.92 1.82
N TRP A 369 10.58 -23.68 1.85
CA TRP A 369 10.22 -23.02 3.10
C TRP A 369 8.85 -23.47 3.61
N ASP A 370 8.77 -23.86 4.87
CA ASP A 370 7.51 -24.22 5.52
C ASP A 370 6.52 -23.05 5.53
N PHE A 371 7.03 -21.84 5.75
CA PHE A 371 6.21 -20.63 5.76
C PHE A 371 5.48 -20.38 4.43
N THR A 372 6.08 -20.73 3.29
CA THR A 372 5.42 -20.65 1.97
C THR A 372 4.10 -21.45 1.95
N TYR A 373 4.07 -22.60 2.60
CA TYR A 373 2.87 -23.44 2.66
C TYR A 373 1.92 -22.98 3.79
N GLN A 374 2.45 -22.53 4.91
CA GLN A 374 1.65 -22.04 6.01
C GLN A 374 0.88 -20.78 5.63
N SER A 375 1.54 -19.85 4.93
CA SER A 375 0.95 -18.58 4.50
C SER A 375 0.09 -18.68 3.23
N ALA A 376 0.13 -19.79 2.50
CA ALA A 376 -0.67 -20.00 1.31
C ALA A 376 -2.10 -20.47 1.64
N SER A 377 -3.09 -19.99 0.89
CA SER A 377 -4.47 -20.50 0.99
C SER A 377 -4.55 -22.01 0.71
N LYS A 378 -5.55 -22.70 1.23
CA LYS A 378 -5.71 -24.18 1.10
C LYS A 378 -5.56 -24.67 -0.35
N LYS A 379 -6.16 -23.96 -1.31
CA LYS A 379 -6.08 -24.31 -2.74
C LYS A 379 -4.66 -24.14 -3.28
N PHE A 380 -3.98 -23.05 -2.93
CA PHE A 380 -2.59 -22.81 -3.33
C PHE A 380 -1.62 -23.78 -2.70
N ARG A 381 -1.80 -24.13 -1.46
CA ARG A 381 -0.95 -25.09 -0.74
C ARG A 381 -0.88 -26.44 -1.46
N ILE A 382 -2.01 -26.92 -1.99
CA ILE A 382 -2.04 -28.16 -2.78
C ILE A 382 -1.26 -27.98 -4.09
N ALA A 383 -1.52 -26.90 -4.82
CA ALA A 383 -0.82 -26.61 -6.08
C ALA A 383 0.70 -26.48 -5.90
N LEU A 384 1.14 -25.79 -4.84
CA LEU A 384 2.56 -25.65 -4.50
C LEU A 384 3.22 -26.98 -4.16
N LYS A 385 2.56 -27.87 -3.41
CA LYS A 385 3.06 -29.21 -3.09
C LYS A 385 3.24 -30.05 -4.36
N ILE A 386 2.27 -29.99 -5.28
CA ILE A 386 2.37 -30.68 -6.58
C ILE A 386 3.54 -30.12 -7.40
N ALA A 387 3.66 -28.79 -7.51
CA ALA A 387 4.76 -28.14 -8.21
C ALA A 387 6.11 -28.53 -7.63
N HIS A 388 6.26 -28.51 -6.31
CA HIS A 388 7.50 -28.94 -5.62
C HIS A 388 7.85 -30.39 -5.94
N PHE A 389 6.88 -31.30 -5.86
CA PHE A 389 7.09 -32.70 -6.17
C PHE A 389 7.56 -32.92 -7.62
N VAL A 390 6.90 -32.25 -8.58
CA VAL A 390 7.26 -32.34 -10.01
C VAL A 390 8.66 -31.82 -10.28
N LEU A 391 9.00 -30.64 -9.70
CA LEU A 391 10.34 -30.05 -9.86
C LEU A 391 11.42 -30.90 -9.21
N LYS A 392 11.18 -31.47 -8.03
CA LYS A 392 12.12 -32.36 -7.34
C LYS A 392 12.33 -33.67 -8.10
N ALA A 393 11.24 -34.27 -8.58
CA ALA A 393 11.31 -35.50 -9.40
C ALA A 393 12.07 -35.28 -10.71
N SER A 394 11.82 -34.16 -11.40
CA SER A 394 12.52 -33.80 -12.64
C SER A 394 14.03 -33.64 -12.42
N LYS A 395 14.43 -33.03 -11.29
CA LYS A 395 15.84 -32.88 -10.92
C LYS A 395 16.51 -34.24 -10.67
N ILE A 396 15.81 -35.18 -10.01
CA ILE A 396 16.32 -36.54 -9.75
C ILE A 396 16.47 -37.33 -11.05
N LEU A 397 15.54 -37.15 -12.00
CA LEU A 397 15.55 -37.81 -13.29
C LEU A 397 16.54 -37.17 -14.30
N GLY A 398 17.33 -36.18 -13.90
CA GLY A 398 18.29 -35.50 -14.78
C GLY A 398 17.63 -34.71 -15.93
N LYS A 399 16.32 -34.53 -15.90
CA LYS A 399 15.60 -33.75 -16.91
C LYS A 399 15.69 -32.26 -16.56
N LYS A 400 16.16 -31.44 -17.51
CA LYS A 400 16.08 -29.98 -17.39
C LYS A 400 14.59 -29.59 -17.34
N VAL A 401 14.15 -29.04 -16.23
CA VAL A 401 12.83 -28.42 -16.16
C VAL A 401 12.88 -27.14 -17.01
N GLU A 402 12.09 -27.13 -18.05
CA GLU A 402 12.00 -25.95 -18.89
C GLU A 402 11.30 -24.80 -18.08
N LEU A 403 11.87 -23.62 -18.14
CA LEU A 403 11.25 -22.40 -17.57
C LEU A 403 9.84 -22.16 -18.11
N SER A 404 9.51 -22.70 -19.28
CA SER A 404 8.16 -22.69 -19.84
C SER A 404 7.12 -23.39 -18.95
N ALA A 405 7.49 -24.45 -18.24
CA ALA A 405 6.59 -25.14 -17.30
C ALA A 405 6.34 -24.28 -16.05
N VAL A 406 7.37 -23.58 -15.57
CA VAL A 406 7.23 -22.61 -14.46
C VAL A 406 6.31 -21.47 -14.87
N LEU A 407 6.49 -20.91 -16.06
CA LEU A 407 5.63 -19.85 -16.58
C LEU A 407 4.18 -20.30 -16.71
N LEU A 408 3.94 -21.53 -17.17
CA LEU A 408 2.59 -22.08 -17.28
C LEU A 408 1.92 -22.18 -15.90
N ALA A 409 2.65 -22.65 -14.89
CA ALA A 409 2.18 -22.69 -13.51
C ALA A 409 1.86 -21.29 -12.97
N MET A 410 2.73 -20.31 -13.22
CA MET A 410 2.51 -18.92 -12.80
C MET A 410 1.34 -18.26 -13.55
N LYS A 411 1.13 -18.56 -14.83
CA LYS A 411 -0.05 -18.07 -15.58
C LYS A 411 -1.36 -18.67 -15.04
N ALA A 412 -1.36 -19.96 -14.75
CA ALA A 412 -2.50 -20.60 -14.11
C ALA A 412 -2.79 -19.97 -12.74
N PHE A 413 -1.76 -19.74 -11.93
CA PHE A 413 -1.86 -19.04 -10.66
C PHE A 413 -2.44 -17.63 -10.83
N ALA A 414 -1.90 -16.81 -11.74
CA ALA A 414 -2.38 -15.46 -12.01
C ALA A 414 -3.81 -15.47 -12.55
N TRP A 415 -4.19 -16.45 -13.34
CA TRP A 415 -5.55 -16.57 -13.85
C TRP A 415 -6.55 -16.82 -12.71
N PHE A 416 -6.21 -17.68 -11.75
CA PHE A 416 -7.04 -17.91 -10.57
C PHE A 416 -7.13 -16.67 -9.66
N SER A 417 -6.05 -15.88 -9.54
CA SER A 417 -6.04 -14.65 -8.75
C SER A 417 -6.69 -13.46 -9.49
N HIS A 418 -6.56 -13.41 -10.82
CA HIS A 418 -7.02 -12.28 -11.65
C HIS A 418 -8.53 -12.23 -11.87
N GLN A 419 -9.23 -13.37 -11.87
CA GLN A 419 -10.70 -13.39 -11.96
C GLN A 419 -11.38 -12.64 -10.79
N ARG A 420 -10.63 -12.37 -9.71
CA ARG A 420 -11.13 -11.68 -8.53
C ARG A 420 -10.85 -10.16 -8.51
N ARG A 421 -10.06 -9.64 -9.45
CA ARG A 421 -9.49 -8.28 -9.40
C ARG A 421 -10.04 -7.29 -10.44
N SER A 422 -10.85 -7.72 -11.38
CA SER A 422 -11.38 -6.82 -12.41
C SER A 422 -12.67 -6.15 -11.96
N GLY A 423 -12.53 -4.95 -11.40
CA GLY A 423 -13.64 -4.09 -11.01
C GLY A 423 -14.13 -4.32 -9.58
N VAL A 424 -14.79 -3.31 -9.05
CA VAL A 424 -15.49 -3.41 -7.77
C VAL A 424 -16.88 -3.97 -8.06
N ASP A 425 -17.16 -5.17 -7.54
CA ASP A 425 -18.53 -5.66 -7.56
C ASP A 425 -19.39 -4.75 -6.66
N LEU A 426 -20.32 -4.02 -7.27
CA LEU A 426 -21.21 -3.11 -6.57
C LEU A 426 -21.97 -3.80 -5.43
N LYS A 427 -22.27 -5.11 -5.57
CA LYS A 427 -22.87 -5.89 -4.49
C LYS A 427 -21.94 -6.05 -3.29
N LYS A 428 -20.62 -6.02 -3.52
CA LYS A 428 -19.61 -6.10 -2.46
C LYS A 428 -19.28 -4.73 -1.87
N MET A 429 -19.53 -3.63 -2.56
CA MET A 429 -19.27 -2.28 -2.02
C MET A 429 -19.91 -2.04 -0.66
N ARG A 430 -21.11 -2.57 -0.43
CA ARG A 430 -21.80 -2.46 0.87
C ARG A 430 -21.03 -3.11 2.03
N THR A 431 -20.08 -4.01 1.75
CA THR A 431 -19.23 -4.64 2.76
C THR A 431 -17.98 -3.81 3.07
N PHE A 432 -17.74 -2.73 2.34
CA PHE A 432 -16.58 -1.87 2.55
C PHE A 432 -16.76 -1.02 3.79
N PRO A 433 -15.72 -0.86 4.61
CA PRO A 433 -15.82 -0.21 5.92
C PRO A 433 -16.49 1.16 5.88
N GLY A 434 -16.07 2.04 4.97
CA GLY A 434 -16.63 3.40 4.84
C GLY A 434 -18.13 3.44 4.53
N PHE A 435 -18.70 2.34 4.04
CA PHE A 435 -20.13 2.21 3.73
C PHE A 435 -20.91 1.44 4.80
N GLN A 436 -20.22 0.92 5.82
CA GLN A 436 -20.84 0.24 6.95
C GLN A 436 -21.58 1.23 7.87
N PRO A 437 -22.62 0.77 8.61
CA PRO A 437 -23.43 1.63 9.46
C PRO A 437 -22.68 2.56 10.41
N PRO A 438 -21.57 2.17 11.06
CA PRO A 438 -20.82 3.09 11.93
C PRO A 438 -20.35 4.35 11.22
N PHE A 439 -20.02 4.24 9.92
CA PHE A 439 -19.58 5.37 9.11
C PHE A 439 -20.72 5.97 8.29
N SER A 440 -21.49 5.16 7.53
CA SER A 440 -22.54 5.65 6.64
C SER A 440 -23.67 6.37 7.37
N ASN A 441 -24.09 5.89 8.54
CA ASN A 441 -25.11 6.55 9.38
C ASN A 441 -24.62 7.90 9.94
N ASN A 442 -23.32 8.16 9.89
CA ASN A 442 -22.69 9.39 10.33
C ASN A 442 -22.23 10.28 9.17
N GLY A 443 -22.75 10.05 7.97
CA GLY A 443 -22.56 10.92 6.81
C GLY A 443 -21.34 10.63 5.96
N PHE A 444 -20.62 9.51 6.18
CA PHE A 444 -19.54 9.07 5.29
C PHE A 444 -20.13 8.60 3.97
N GLN A 445 -19.54 9.01 2.87
CA GLN A 445 -20.04 8.76 1.52
C GLN A 445 -18.95 8.27 0.56
N ILE A 446 -17.68 8.49 0.91
CA ILE A 446 -16.53 8.15 0.06
C ILE A 446 -15.70 7.10 0.77
N HIS A 447 -15.40 6.01 0.04
CA HIS A 447 -14.46 4.98 0.45
C HIS A 447 -13.29 4.93 -0.52
N GLY A 448 -12.08 5.21 -0.03
CA GLY A 448 -10.84 5.18 -0.79
C GLY A 448 -10.00 3.94 -0.51
N GLU A 449 -9.28 3.49 -1.53
CA GLU A 449 -8.29 2.41 -1.43
C GLU A 449 -7.14 2.61 -2.43
N GLY A 450 -5.97 2.02 -2.12
CA GLY A 450 -4.83 1.83 -3.03
C GLY A 450 -4.67 0.37 -3.45
N HIS A 451 -3.48 -0.21 -3.24
CA HIS A 451 -3.10 -1.61 -3.32
C HIS A 451 -3.18 -2.27 -4.71
N THR A 452 -4.24 -2.02 -5.46
CA THR A 452 -4.43 -2.68 -6.76
C THR A 452 -3.61 -2.07 -7.88
N HIS A 453 -3.04 -0.88 -7.67
CA HIS A 453 -2.34 -0.07 -8.67
C HIS A 453 -3.21 0.28 -9.89
N ASN A 454 -4.51 0.12 -9.81
CA ASN A 454 -5.43 0.39 -10.91
C ASN A 454 -6.37 1.53 -10.53
N PRO A 455 -6.14 2.76 -11.03
CA PRO A 455 -6.97 3.91 -10.69
C PRO A 455 -8.40 3.67 -11.19
N LEU A 456 -9.36 3.75 -10.27
CA LEU A 456 -10.78 3.51 -10.52
C LEU A 456 -11.60 4.50 -9.70
N GLN A 457 -12.72 4.95 -10.26
CA GLN A 457 -13.74 5.68 -9.53
C GLN A 457 -15.10 5.14 -9.95
N GLU A 458 -15.91 4.76 -8.98
CA GLU A 458 -17.26 4.24 -9.23
C GLU A 458 -18.23 4.87 -8.25
N GLU A 459 -19.39 5.27 -8.77
CA GLU A 459 -20.49 5.82 -7.99
C GLU A 459 -21.64 4.83 -7.98
N ALA A 460 -22.22 4.62 -6.81
CA ALA A 460 -23.36 3.75 -6.63
C ALA A 460 -24.43 4.42 -5.77
N ASN A 461 -25.67 4.37 -6.26
CA ASN A 461 -26.82 4.63 -5.43
C ASN A 461 -27.24 3.30 -4.77
N LEU A 462 -26.79 3.08 -3.54
CA LEU A 462 -27.05 1.82 -2.84
C LEU A 462 -28.52 1.63 -2.48
N ASN A 463 -29.35 2.68 -2.51
CA ASN A 463 -30.78 2.59 -2.21
C ASN A 463 -31.57 1.84 -3.28
N THR A 464 -31.15 1.87 -4.54
CA THR A 464 -31.82 1.14 -5.62
C THR A 464 -31.48 -0.34 -5.66
N GLN A 465 -30.44 -0.78 -4.93
CA GLN A 465 -29.95 -2.15 -4.97
C GLN A 465 -30.23 -2.94 -3.68
N LEU A 466 -30.58 -2.27 -2.60
CA LEU A 466 -30.84 -2.87 -1.29
C LEU A 466 -32.35 -2.84 -1.04
N SER A 467 -32.99 -3.99 -1.13
CA SER A 467 -34.40 -4.18 -0.77
C SER A 467 -34.71 -4.10 0.74
N ASP A 468 -33.72 -3.64 1.53
CA ASP A 468 -33.83 -3.60 2.99
C ASP A 468 -34.43 -2.28 3.45
N ALA A 469 -35.61 -2.32 4.04
CA ALA A 469 -36.40 -1.15 4.43
C ALA A 469 -35.74 -0.19 5.42
N THR A 470 -34.66 -0.60 6.08
CA THR A 470 -33.90 0.22 7.03
C THR A 470 -32.99 1.23 6.35
N MET A 471 -32.55 0.98 5.12
CA MET A 471 -31.66 1.87 4.36
C MET A 471 -32.41 2.92 3.53
N LEU A 472 -33.73 2.82 3.39
CA LEU A 472 -34.58 3.76 2.62
C LEU A 472 -34.59 5.21 3.16
N LYS A 473 -33.96 5.46 4.29
CA LYS A 473 -33.96 6.77 4.94
C LYS A 473 -32.93 7.76 4.40
N TYR A 474 -31.92 7.28 3.65
CA TYR A 474 -30.82 8.14 3.18
C TYR A 474 -30.60 7.90 1.69
N ASN A 475 -31.14 8.81 0.88
CA ASN A 475 -30.88 8.84 -0.58
C ASN A 475 -29.44 9.32 -0.81
N THR A 476 -28.46 8.47 -0.58
CA THR A 476 -27.04 8.83 -0.57
C THR A 476 -26.32 8.12 -1.70
N ASN A 477 -25.71 8.88 -2.59
CA ASN A 477 -24.75 8.33 -3.53
C ASN A 477 -23.44 8.02 -2.76
N PHE A 478 -22.95 6.82 -2.92
CA PHE A 478 -21.66 6.38 -2.39
C PHE A 478 -20.63 6.35 -3.50
N THR A 479 -19.43 6.82 -3.21
CA THR A 479 -18.32 6.86 -4.16
C THR A 479 -17.21 5.96 -3.66
N TYR A 480 -16.82 4.99 -4.50
CA TYR A 480 -15.60 4.23 -4.33
C TYR A 480 -14.49 4.82 -5.18
N VAL A 481 -13.30 4.98 -4.61
CA VAL A 481 -12.12 5.48 -5.32
C VAL A 481 -10.95 4.55 -5.06
N ASN A 482 -10.30 4.08 -6.12
CA ASN A 482 -8.96 3.51 -6.03
C ASN A 482 -7.95 4.54 -6.57
N PHE A 483 -6.94 4.87 -5.76
CA PHE A 483 -5.98 5.93 -6.08
C PHE A 483 -4.92 5.50 -7.11
N GLY A 484 -4.92 4.20 -7.50
CA GLY A 484 -3.90 3.69 -8.40
C GLY A 484 -2.53 3.58 -7.74
N THR A 485 -1.49 4.07 -8.40
CA THR A 485 -0.12 4.04 -7.88
C THR A 485 0.66 5.26 -8.35
N TRP A 486 1.53 5.77 -7.50
CA TRP A 486 2.51 6.81 -7.85
C TRP A 486 3.82 6.20 -8.36
N ARG A 487 3.66 5.20 -9.21
CA ARG A 487 4.73 4.46 -9.84
C ARG A 487 4.30 4.03 -11.23
N ASP A 488 5.24 4.01 -12.18
CA ASP A 488 4.96 3.46 -13.49
C ASP A 488 4.86 1.92 -13.47
N GLN A 489 4.24 1.38 -14.50
CA GLN A 489 4.01 -0.05 -14.68
C GLN A 489 4.37 -0.47 -16.09
N ILE A 490 4.77 -1.72 -16.24
CA ILE A 490 5.01 -2.35 -17.54
C ILE A 490 3.92 -3.40 -17.77
N VAL A 491 3.16 -3.24 -18.86
CA VAL A 491 2.05 -4.11 -19.21
C VAL A 491 2.23 -4.66 -20.62
N ALA A 492 1.69 -5.87 -20.87
CA ALA A 492 1.70 -6.45 -22.19
C ALA A 492 0.83 -5.64 -23.17
N ARG A 493 1.27 -5.49 -24.41
CA ARG A 493 0.49 -4.93 -25.51
C ARG A 493 -0.36 -6.03 -26.16
N LYS A 494 -1.49 -5.63 -26.77
CA LYS A 494 -2.36 -6.58 -27.50
C LYS A 494 -1.71 -7.09 -28.79
N ASP A 495 -0.88 -6.28 -29.41
CA ASP A 495 -0.22 -6.51 -30.70
C ASP A 495 1.17 -7.13 -30.59
N SER A 496 1.75 -7.20 -29.46
CA SER A 496 3.02 -7.82 -29.03
C SER A 496 3.91 -6.82 -28.29
N GLY A 497 4.85 -7.36 -27.47
CA GLY A 497 5.78 -6.55 -26.69
C GLY A 497 5.16 -5.96 -25.42
N TYR A 498 5.81 -4.96 -24.89
CA TYR A 498 5.49 -4.34 -23.62
C TYR A 498 5.44 -2.82 -23.77
N ARG A 499 4.65 -2.17 -22.92
CA ARG A 499 4.68 -0.71 -22.78
C ARG A 499 4.74 -0.31 -21.32
N ARG A 500 5.46 0.75 -21.04
CA ARG A 500 5.46 1.43 -19.75
C ARG A 500 4.31 2.42 -19.72
N ARG A 501 3.55 2.43 -18.67
CA ARG A 501 2.48 3.40 -18.41
C ARG A 501 2.36 3.66 -16.92
N GLY A 502 1.86 4.83 -16.57
CA GLY A 502 1.48 5.15 -15.20
C GLY A 502 0.41 6.22 -15.21
N VAL A 503 -0.49 6.18 -14.26
CA VAL A 503 -1.45 7.23 -13.97
C VAL A 503 -1.24 7.61 -12.51
N LEU A 504 -0.63 8.77 -12.30
CA LEU A 504 -0.39 9.33 -10.98
C LEU A 504 -1.65 10.08 -10.56
N ARG A 505 -2.53 9.38 -9.86
CA ARG A 505 -3.79 9.95 -9.40
C ARG A 505 -3.61 10.67 -8.08
N THR A 506 -4.11 11.90 -8.02
CA THR A 506 -4.33 12.64 -6.79
C THR A 506 -5.83 12.80 -6.60
N PHE A 507 -6.36 12.34 -5.49
CA PHE A 507 -7.77 12.51 -5.13
C PHE A 507 -7.91 13.66 -4.15
N ASN A 508 -8.76 14.63 -4.48
CA ASN A 508 -8.93 15.86 -3.73
C ASN A 508 -10.37 15.98 -3.23
N ILE A 509 -10.56 16.33 -1.96
CA ILE A 509 -11.86 16.62 -1.37
C ILE A 509 -11.83 18.04 -0.83
N LEU A 510 -12.85 18.83 -1.20
CA LEU A 510 -13.05 20.20 -0.75
C LEU A 510 -14.25 20.27 0.21
N ASP A 511 -14.06 20.92 1.34
CA ASP A 511 -15.10 21.30 2.28
C ASP A 511 -15.02 22.82 2.49
N LEU A 512 -15.86 23.57 1.78
CA LEU A 512 -15.79 25.03 1.69
C LEU A 512 -16.97 25.69 2.40
N LYS A 513 -16.76 26.89 2.92
CA LYS A 513 -17.85 27.77 3.36
C LYS A 513 -18.65 28.23 2.15
N SER A 514 -19.96 28.19 2.23
CA SER A 514 -20.82 28.74 1.17
C SER A 514 -20.63 30.24 1.03
N ALA A 515 -20.48 30.71 -0.20
CA ALA A 515 -20.31 32.13 -0.51
C ALA A 515 -21.63 32.94 -0.39
N SER A 516 -22.78 32.29 -0.19
CA SER A 516 -24.08 32.93 -0.09
C SER A 516 -24.27 33.62 1.29
N GLY A 517 -23.82 34.87 1.37
CA GLY A 517 -23.96 35.72 2.55
C GLY A 517 -25.39 36.26 2.84
N LEU A 518 -26.44 35.59 2.36
CA LEU A 518 -27.84 35.89 2.61
C LEU A 518 -28.50 34.69 3.28
N ASN A 519 -28.66 34.80 4.61
CA ASN A 519 -29.39 33.88 5.47
C ASN A 519 -28.74 32.56 5.85
N ASN A 520 -28.18 32.53 7.03
CA ASN A 520 -27.62 31.41 7.80
C ASN A 520 -26.22 30.89 7.38
N SER A 521 -25.26 31.26 8.17
CA SER A 521 -23.81 31.00 8.09
C SER A 521 -23.36 29.53 8.25
N SER A 522 -24.24 28.55 8.04
CA SER A 522 -23.94 27.12 8.29
C SER A 522 -23.90 26.23 7.04
N GLU A 523 -24.24 26.75 5.86
CA GLU A 523 -24.17 25.96 4.64
C GLU A 523 -22.73 25.80 4.16
N ARG A 524 -22.35 24.55 3.89
CA ARG A 524 -21.04 24.19 3.34
C ARG A 524 -21.20 23.57 1.95
N GLN A 525 -20.26 23.90 1.08
CA GLN A 525 -20.10 23.25 -0.22
C GLN A 525 -19.10 22.11 -0.08
N PHE A 526 -19.54 20.94 -0.43
CA PHE A 526 -18.73 19.74 -0.46
C PHE A 526 -18.53 19.33 -1.91
N GLY A 527 -17.30 18.98 -2.27
CA GLY A 527 -16.97 18.49 -3.59
C GLY A 527 -15.70 17.64 -3.56
N TYR A 528 -15.52 16.82 -4.58
CA TYR A 528 -14.30 16.06 -4.78
C TYR A 528 -13.96 15.98 -6.27
N PHE A 529 -12.68 15.79 -6.57
CA PHE A 529 -12.19 15.66 -7.94
C PHE A 529 -10.87 14.87 -7.96
N THR A 530 -10.58 14.25 -9.10
CA THR A 530 -9.29 13.61 -9.37
C THR A 530 -8.43 14.49 -10.26
N GLN A 531 -7.12 14.48 -9.99
CA GLN A 531 -6.11 15.02 -10.90
C GLN A 531 -5.21 13.87 -11.30
N ASP A 532 -5.25 13.51 -12.57
CA ASP A 532 -4.48 12.40 -13.12
C ASP A 532 -3.35 12.95 -14.00
N VAL A 533 -2.11 12.55 -13.67
CA VAL A 533 -0.93 12.79 -14.52
C VAL A 533 -0.56 11.48 -15.19
N THR A 534 -0.62 11.44 -16.51
CA THR A 534 -0.31 10.23 -17.26
C THR A 534 1.16 10.23 -17.67
N ILE A 535 1.87 9.16 -17.30
CA ILE A 535 3.24 8.89 -17.70
C ILE A 535 3.20 7.88 -18.85
N TRP A 536 3.81 8.22 -20.00
CA TRP A 536 3.74 7.43 -21.23
C TRP A 536 5.12 7.15 -21.81
N ARG A 537 5.34 5.90 -22.28
CA ARG A 537 6.39 5.55 -23.24
C ARG A 537 5.87 4.47 -24.17
N ASP A 538 6.09 4.62 -25.46
CA ASP A 538 5.47 3.74 -26.47
C ASP A 538 6.04 2.33 -26.52
N SER A 539 7.33 2.15 -26.21
CA SER A 539 7.98 0.82 -26.18
C SER A 539 9.23 0.83 -25.31
N LEU A 540 9.49 -0.30 -24.63
CA LEU A 540 10.76 -0.51 -23.90
C LEU A 540 11.94 -0.75 -24.84
N ASP A 541 11.68 -1.25 -26.05
CA ASP A 541 12.70 -1.55 -27.04
C ASP A 541 13.18 -0.28 -27.77
N ASP A 542 12.38 0.81 -27.72
CA ASP A 542 12.70 2.11 -28.33
C ASP A 542 13.56 3.02 -27.43
N ILE A 543 13.89 2.59 -26.22
CA ILE A 543 14.73 3.37 -25.30
C ILE A 543 16.18 3.26 -25.74
N LYS A 544 16.57 4.07 -26.72
CA LYS A 544 17.98 4.21 -27.11
C LYS A 544 18.77 5.20 -26.24
N GLU A 545 18.08 6.09 -25.50
CA GLU A 545 18.70 7.10 -24.64
C GLU A 545 17.87 7.32 -23.37
N LYS A 546 18.54 7.77 -22.30
CA LYS A 546 17.91 8.20 -21.05
C LYS A 546 17.17 9.52 -21.27
N GLU A 547 16.03 9.48 -21.92
CA GLU A 547 15.17 10.65 -21.92
C GLU A 547 14.36 10.75 -20.64
N PRO A 548 14.23 11.94 -20.06
CA PRO A 548 13.35 12.17 -18.93
C PRO A 548 11.90 11.84 -19.31
N LEU A 549 11.16 11.29 -18.36
CA LEU A 549 9.72 11.06 -18.49
C LEU A 549 9.03 12.39 -18.83
N THR A 550 8.46 12.51 -20.02
CA THR A 550 7.62 13.66 -20.40
C THR A 550 6.25 13.50 -19.75
N GLU A 551 5.89 14.43 -18.87
CA GLU A 551 4.53 14.53 -18.33
C GLU A 551 3.58 15.07 -19.39
N THR A 552 2.49 14.36 -19.64
CA THR A 552 1.33 14.94 -20.31
C THR A 552 0.25 15.16 -19.26
N ILE A 553 -0.05 16.40 -18.96
CA ILE A 553 -1.11 16.79 -18.04
C ILE A 553 -2.39 16.85 -18.86
N ASP A 554 -3.34 15.95 -18.59
CA ASP A 554 -4.70 16.11 -19.11
C ASP A 554 -5.48 17.01 -18.15
N MET A 555 -5.77 18.22 -18.61
CA MET A 555 -6.45 19.26 -17.83
C MET A 555 -7.97 19.22 -18.00
N ASN A 556 -8.50 18.21 -18.68
CA ASN A 556 -9.94 18.07 -18.95
C ASN A 556 -10.55 16.96 -18.11
N ALA A 557 -10.87 17.28 -16.86
CA ALA A 557 -11.84 16.55 -16.03
C ALA A 557 -12.74 17.56 -15.32
#